data_da830e693abc7fc4445caae8c96b19a4
#
_entry.id   da830e693abc7fc4445caae8c96b19a4
#
_cell.length_a   1.000
_cell.length_b   1.000
_cell.length_c   1.000
_cell.angle_alpha   90.00
_cell.angle_beta   90.00
_cell.angle_gamma   90.00
#
_symmetry.space_group_name_H-M   'P 1'
#
loop_
_entity.id
_entity.type
_entity.pdbx_description
1 polymer ?
#
loop_
_entity_poly.entity_id
_entity_poly.type
_entity_poly.pdbx_seq_one_letter_code
_entity_poly.pdbx_strand_id
1 'polypeptide(L)'
;MVFKCCFNPIGTKFRNNRNITNLNDFQHFHNVRQSNEAFAYCTSLLEVRFWEGLEELGDNCIGYCPSVRIVDFPSTIKHLGQQFLRYPMNRNKGVVICRAKTPPGIHSYSTRINALTLYVPDDSLELYRADNNMTRFISANIRPLSEYHS
;
A
#
# COMPACT_ATOMS: atom_id res chain seq x y z
N MET A 1 -17.87 21.12 11.64
CA MET A 1 -17.14 22.04 10.74
C MET A 1 -16.32 21.17 9.81
N VAL A 2 -16.80 20.96 8.59
CA VAL A 2 -16.08 20.15 7.61
C VAL A 2 -15.04 21.05 6.97
N PHE A 3 -13.79 20.93 7.38
CA PHE A 3 -12.71 21.57 6.65
C PHE A 3 -12.58 20.87 5.30
N LYS A 4 -13.14 21.49 4.28
CA LYS A 4 -12.72 21.30 2.89
C LYS A 4 -11.28 21.79 2.80
N CYS A 5 -10.33 20.98 3.25
CA CYS A 5 -8.94 21.28 3.01
C CYS A 5 -8.59 20.92 1.58
N CYS A 6 -8.21 21.95 0.88
CA CYS A 6 -7.75 22.02 -0.47
C CYS A 6 -6.99 20.79 -0.94
N PHE A 7 -7.38 20.31 -2.09
CA PHE A 7 -6.63 19.43 -2.97
C PHE A 7 -5.21 19.96 -3.12
N ASN A 8 -4.30 19.46 -2.31
CA ASN A 8 -2.90 19.59 -2.61
C ASN A 8 -2.34 18.17 -2.65
N PRO A 9 -2.22 17.58 -3.84
CA PRO A 9 -1.55 16.30 -3.95
C PRO A 9 -0.15 16.49 -3.36
N ILE A 10 0.26 15.57 -2.49
CA ILE A 10 1.63 15.56 -1.93
C ILE A 10 2.64 15.66 -3.07
N GLY A 11 2.22 15.29 -4.26
CA GLY A 11 3.05 15.31 -5.46
C GLY A 11 4.33 14.50 -5.24
N THR A 12 5.40 14.93 -5.87
CA THR A 12 6.72 14.27 -5.76
C THR A 12 7.57 14.82 -4.61
N LYS A 13 7.00 15.55 -3.66
CA LYS A 13 7.75 16.29 -2.62
C LYS A 13 8.65 15.42 -1.75
N PHE A 14 8.28 14.17 -1.54
CA PHE A 14 9.06 13.24 -0.71
C PHE A 14 9.89 12.24 -1.53
N ARG A 15 9.83 12.33 -2.84
CA ARG A 15 10.62 11.49 -3.74
C ARG A 15 12.12 11.65 -3.44
N ASN A 16 12.87 10.55 -3.42
CA ASN A 16 14.29 10.49 -3.10
C ASN A 16 14.66 10.92 -1.66
N ASN A 17 13.70 11.05 -0.75
CA ASN A 17 14.00 11.40 0.62
C ASN A 17 14.52 10.16 1.38
N ARG A 18 15.82 10.20 1.70
CA ARG A 18 16.49 9.10 2.40
C ARG A 18 16.36 9.16 3.92
N ASN A 19 15.74 10.21 4.46
CA ASN A 19 15.52 10.36 5.90
C ASN A 19 14.19 9.77 6.36
N ILE A 20 13.27 9.48 5.43
CA ILE A 20 11.97 8.88 5.76
C ILE A 20 12.15 7.39 5.97
N THR A 21 11.89 6.92 7.19
CA THR A 21 11.96 5.50 7.58
C THR A 21 10.58 4.86 7.75
N ASN A 22 9.55 5.67 8.00
CA ASN A 22 8.15 5.26 8.12
C ASN A 22 7.21 6.42 7.73
N LEU A 23 5.91 6.17 7.66
CA LEU A 23 4.90 7.18 7.31
C LEU A 23 4.06 7.64 8.50
N ASN A 24 4.51 7.45 9.74
CA ASN A 24 3.70 7.76 10.93
C ASN A 24 3.30 9.23 11.03
N ASP A 25 4.17 10.14 10.58
CA ASP A 25 3.89 11.59 10.58
C ASP A 25 2.85 12.02 9.53
N PHE A 26 2.52 11.12 8.59
CA PHE A 26 1.58 11.40 7.51
C PHE A 26 0.12 11.05 7.87
N GLN A 27 -0.14 10.52 9.05
CA GLN A 27 -1.49 10.14 9.51
C GLN A 27 -2.50 11.31 9.58
N HIS A 28 -2.01 12.53 9.56
CA HIS A 28 -2.83 13.75 9.59
C HIS A 28 -3.27 14.23 8.20
N PHE A 29 -2.80 13.61 7.12
CA PHE A 29 -3.16 13.98 5.76
C PHE A 29 -4.44 13.26 5.30
N HIS A 30 -5.58 13.62 5.86
CA HIS A 30 -6.85 12.92 5.68
C HIS A 30 -7.47 12.96 4.27
N ASN A 31 -6.93 13.68 3.32
CA ASN A 31 -7.55 13.89 2.00
C ASN A 31 -6.59 13.77 0.82
N VAL A 32 -5.56 12.95 0.93
CA VAL A 32 -4.64 12.75 -0.20
C VAL A 32 -5.20 11.67 -1.11
N ARG A 33 -6.07 12.08 -2.01
CA ARG A 33 -6.40 11.29 -3.20
C ARG A 33 -5.26 11.50 -4.19
N GLN A 34 -4.63 10.41 -4.61
CA GLN A 34 -3.60 10.35 -5.64
C GLN A 34 -2.34 11.17 -5.36
N SER A 35 -1.29 10.50 -5.01
CA SER A 35 0.05 11.04 -5.14
C SER A 35 0.90 10.07 -5.96
N ASN A 36 1.05 10.38 -7.25
CA ASN A 36 1.97 9.65 -8.09
C ASN A 36 3.39 9.84 -7.56
N GLU A 37 4.13 8.75 -7.41
CA GLU A 37 5.53 8.77 -6.99
C GLU A 37 5.83 9.50 -5.66
N ALA A 38 4.83 9.69 -4.78
CA ALA A 38 5.01 10.52 -3.58
C ALA A 38 6.22 10.12 -2.72
N PHE A 39 6.42 8.83 -2.53
CA PHE A 39 7.50 8.25 -1.73
C PHE A 39 8.45 7.39 -2.56
N ALA A 40 8.44 7.54 -3.88
CA ALA A 40 9.34 6.78 -4.73
C ALA A 40 10.81 7.07 -4.39
N TYR A 41 11.65 6.04 -4.45
CA TYR A 41 13.07 6.11 -4.14
C TYR A 41 13.43 6.52 -2.70
N CYS A 42 12.50 6.38 -1.75
CA CYS A 42 12.79 6.51 -0.32
C CYS A 42 13.51 5.25 0.17
N THR A 43 14.82 5.19 -0.03
CA THR A 43 15.59 3.95 0.16
C THR A 43 15.74 3.52 1.62
N SER A 44 15.49 4.41 2.59
CA SER A 44 15.49 4.10 4.02
C SER A 44 14.13 3.74 4.58
N LEU A 45 13.08 3.78 3.75
CA LEU A 45 11.71 3.47 4.16
C LEU A 45 11.59 1.98 4.47
N LEU A 46 11.24 1.64 5.72
CA LEU A 46 11.14 0.27 6.22
C LEU A 46 9.71 -0.22 6.31
N GLU A 47 8.82 0.64 6.79
CA GLU A 47 7.41 0.36 7.00
C GLU A 47 6.54 1.44 6.39
N VAL A 48 5.52 1.02 5.71
CA VAL A 48 4.52 1.88 5.07
C VAL A 48 3.17 1.51 5.64
N ARG A 49 2.70 2.29 6.60
CA ARG A 49 1.35 2.16 7.14
C ARG A 49 0.55 3.37 6.67
N PHE A 50 -0.38 3.12 5.76
CA PHE A 50 -1.27 4.17 5.28
C PHE A 50 -2.38 4.44 6.30
N TRP A 51 -2.88 5.65 6.31
CA TRP A 51 -3.86 6.14 7.27
C TRP A 51 -5.30 5.85 6.84
N GLU A 52 -6.19 5.73 7.81
CA GLU A 52 -7.63 5.61 7.53
C GLU A 52 -8.16 6.88 6.84
N GLY A 53 -9.07 6.67 5.89
CA GLY A 53 -9.57 7.72 5.00
C GLY A 53 -8.85 7.78 3.64
N LEU A 54 -7.70 7.10 3.48
CA LEU A 54 -7.08 6.94 2.15
C LEU A 54 -7.90 5.93 1.34
N GLU A 55 -8.46 6.40 0.23
CA GLU A 55 -9.28 5.57 -0.67
C GLU A 55 -8.53 5.12 -1.93
N GLU A 56 -7.60 5.93 -2.39
CA GLU A 56 -6.87 5.71 -3.64
C GLU A 56 -5.37 5.92 -3.45
N LEU A 57 -4.58 5.01 -3.96
CA LEU A 57 -3.12 5.12 -4.02
C LEU A 57 -2.68 5.38 -5.46
N GLY A 58 -1.86 6.41 -5.64
CA GLY A 58 -1.36 6.81 -6.96
C GLY A 58 -0.31 5.85 -7.56
N ASP A 59 0.00 6.07 -8.82
CA ASP A 59 0.98 5.28 -9.57
C ASP A 59 2.39 5.43 -8.96
N ASN A 60 3.14 4.33 -8.89
CA ASN A 60 4.51 4.28 -8.37
C ASN A 60 4.69 4.90 -6.96
N CYS A 61 3.63 5.02 -6.17
CA CYS A 61 3.64 5.78 -4.91
C CYS A 61 4.82 5.41 -4.00
N ILE A 62 5.09 4.14 -3.81
CA ILE A 62 6.24 3.58 -3.07
C ILE A 62 7.15 2.74 -3.97
N GLY A 63 7.30 3.15 -5.22
CA GLY A 63 8.21 2.51 -6.16
C GLY A 63 9.68 2.69 -5.78
N TYR A 64 10.49 1.67 -6.04
CA TYR A 64 11.94 1.70 -5.79
C TYR A 64 12.34 1.97 -4.33
N CYS A 65 11.59 1.42 -3.39
CA CYS A 65 11.88 1.46 -1.96
C CYS A 65 12.35 0.07 -1.47
N PRO A 66 13.61 -0.31 -1.70
CA PRO A 66 14.09 -1.69 -1.51
C PRO A 66 14.14 -2.15 -0.05
N SER A 67 14.10 -1.22 0.89
CA SER A 67 14.16 -1.53 2.32
C SER A 67 12.78 -1.81 2.94
N VAL A 68 11.70 -1.54 2.21
CA VAL A 68 10.33 -1.77 2.72
C VAL A 68 10.10 -3.25 3.02
N ARG A 69 9.58 -3.54 4.21
CA ARG A 69 9.24 -4.88 4.68
C ARG A 69 7.77 -5.08 4.97
N ILE A 70 7.08 -4.02 5.33
CA ILE A 70 5.65 -4.04 5.67
C ILE A 70 4.97 -2.94 4.89
N VAL A 71 3.85 -3.30 4.24
CA VAL A 71 2.89 -2.36 3.67
C VAL A 71 1.52 -2.66 4.24
N ASP A 72 0.93 -1.69 4.91
CA ASP A 72 -0.37 -1.82 5.58
C ASP A 72 -1.36 -0.82 4.96
N PHE A 73 -2.35 -1.34 4.23
CA PHE A 73 -3.42 -0.55 3.64
C PHE A 73 -4.60 -0.43 4.59
N PRO A 74 -5.20 0.77 4.71
CA PRO A 74 -6.33 1.01 5.59
C PRO A 74 -7.60 0.28 5.13
N SER A 75 -8.60 0.26 6.01
CA SER A 75 -9.93 -0.32 5.69
C SER A 75 -10.67 0.44 4.58
N THR A 76 -10.31 1.69 4.36
CA THR A 76 -10.94 2.59 3.39
C THR A 76 -10.39 2.50 1.97
N ILE A 77 -9.30 1.75 1.74
CA ILE A 77 -8.68 1.66 0.41
C ILE A 77 -9.60 0.99 -0.61
N LYS A 78 -9.73 1.62 -1.78
CA LYS A 78 -10.59 1.15 -2.88
C LYS A 78 -9.82 0.89 -4.16
N HIS A 79 -8.75 1.66 -4.40
CA HIS A 79 -7.98 1.58 -5.65
C HIS A 79 -6.49 1.69 -5.40
N LEU A 80 -5.73 0.86 -6.12
CA LEU A 80 -4.27 0.84 -6.12
C LEU A 80 -3.78 1.16 -7.54
N GLY A 81 -2.96 2.20 -7.66
CA GLY A 81 -2.42 2.69 -8.93
C GLY A 81 -1.46 1.71 -9.61
N GLN A 82 -1.01 2.08 -10.81
CA GLN A 82 -0.02 1.28 -11.54
C GLN A 82 1.30 1.19 -10.76
N GLN A 83 1.86 -0.01 -10.69
CA GLN A 83 3.20 -0.20 -10.15
C GLN A 83 3.41 0.49 -8.78
N PHE A 84 2.32 0.64 -7.99
CA PHE A 84 2.35 1.31 -6.69
C PHE A 84 3.43 0.75 -5.75
N LEU A 85 3.81 -0.51 -5.95
CA LEU A 85 4.87 -1.24 -5.26
C LEU A 85 5.94 -1.72 -6.25
N ARG A 86 6.45 -0.87 -7.14
CA ARG A 86 7.48 -1.27 -8.09
C ARG A 86 8.84 -1.42 -7.41
N TYR A 87 9.41 -2.63 -7.50
CA TYR A 87 10.69 -2.97 -6.84
C TYR A 87 10.79 -2.57 -5.36
N PRO A 88 9.72 -2.80 -4.59
CA PRO A 88 9.83 -2.64 -3.17
C PRO A 88 10.24 -3.95 -2.57
N MET A 89 10.67 -4.10 -1.52
CA MET A 89 10.71 -5.30 -0.68
C MET A 89 11.77 -6.33 -1.08
N ASN A 90 12.53 -6.64 -0.11
CA ASN A 90 13.34 -7.85 -0.09
C ASN A 90 12.41 -9.05 -0.42
N ARG A 91 12.61 -9.66 -1.57
CA ARG A 91 11.76 -10.70 -2.18
C ARG A 91 11.40 -11.87 -1.25
N ASN A 92 12.05 -11.99 -0.10
CA ASN A 92 11.92 -13.17 0.78
C ASN A 92 11.25 -12.88 2.13
N LYS A 93 10.89 -11.65 2.49
CA LYS A 93 10.42 -11.32 3.85
C LYS A 93 9.36 -10.22 3.93
N GLY A 94 8.80 -9.76 2.83
CA GLY A 94 7.82 -8.68 2.86
C GLY A 94 6.41 -9.15 3.21
N VAL A 95 5.69 -8.32 3.93
CA VAL A 95 4.31 -8.53 4.33
C VAL A 95 3.45 -7.40 3.78
N VAL A 96 2.32 -7.75 3.20
CA VAL A 96 1.27 -6.81 2.85
C VAL A 96 0.06 -7.08 3.74
N ILE A 97 -0.49 -6.06 4.34
CA ILE A 97 -1.74 -6.10 5.09
C ILE A 97 -2.75 -5.26 4.31
N CYS A 98 -3.92 -5.79 4.07
CA CYS A 98 -5.03 -5.03 3.51
C CYS A 98 -6.24 -5.17 4.42
N ARG A 99 -6.64 -4.07 5.06
CA ARG A 99 -7.72 -4.06 6.05
C ARG A 99 -9.11 -3.86 5.43
N ALA A 100 -9.18 -3.61 4.12
CA ALA A 100 -10.45 -3.46 3.42
C ALA A 100 -11.22 -4.80 3.38
N LYS A 101 -12.52 -4.74 3.60
CA LYS A 101 -13.39 -5.93 3.52
C LYS A 101 -13.61 -6.40 2.08
N THR A 102 -13.45 -5.52 1.12
CA THR A 102 -13.53 -5.82 -0.32
C THR A 102 -12.16 -5.61 -0.94
N PRO A 103 -11.67 -6.53 -1.77
CA PRO A 103 -10.42 -6.34 -2.49
C PRO A 103 -10.40 -5.02 -3.26
N PRO A 104 -9.39 -4.16 -3.09
CA PRO A 104 -9.27 -2.93 -3.85
C PRO A 104 -9.00 -3.22 -5.33
N GLY A 105 -9.53 -2.37 -6.21
CA GLY A 105 -9.20 -2.43 -7.63
C GLY A 105 -7.71 -2.19 -7.85
N ILE A 106 -7.08 -2.99 -8.71
CA ILE A 106 -5.68 -2.84 -9.09
C ILE A 106 -5.60 -2.51 -10.57
N HIS A 107 -4.80 -1.52 -10.92
CA HIS A 107 -4.61 -1.15 -12.33
C HIS A 107 -3.86 -2.27 -13.08
N SER A 108 -4.26 -2.56 -14.32
CA SER A 108 -3.87 -3.73 -15.11
C SER A 108 -2.38 -3.92 -15.38
N TYR A 109 -1.56 -2.91 -15.16
CA TYR A 109 -0.11 -2.95 -15.39
C TYR A 109 0.72 -3.02 -14.10
N SER A 110 0.10 -3.44 -13.00
CA SER A 110 0.84 -3.59 -11.73
C SER A 110 1.88 -4.70 -11.81
N THR A 111 3.05 -4.45 -11.27
CA THR A 111 4.13 -5.44 -11.22
C THR A 111 3.77 -6.52 -10.20
N ARG A 112 4.01 -7.78 -10.55
CA ARG A 112 3.82 -8.90 -9.61
C ARG A 112 4.75 -8.78 -8.43
N ILE A 113 4.18 -8.86 -7.23
CA ILE A 113 4.92 -8.89 -5.97
C ILE A 113 4.94 -10.35 -5.47
N ASN A 114 5.51 -11.25 -6.22
CA ASN A 114 5.29 -12.70 -6.15
C ASN A 114 5.81 -13.42 -4.89
N ALA A 115 6.31 -12.74 -3.88
CA ALA A 115 6.97 -13.41 -2.77
C ALA A 115 6.44 -13.02 -1.38
N LEU A 116 5.31 -12.33 -1.31
CA LEU A 116 4.81 -11.76 -0.08
C LEU A 116 3.63 -12.55 0.47
N THR A 117 3.46 -12.50 1.78
CA THR A 117 2.20 -12.89 2.41
C THR A 117 1.27 -11.69 2.44
N LEU A 118 0.04 -11.88 2.00
CA LEU A 118 -1.03 -10.89 2.11
C LEU A 118 -1.95 -11.30 3.25
N TYR A 119 -2.07 -10.44 4.27
CA TYR A 119 -3.04 -10.60 5.35
C TYR A 119 -4.28 -9.74 5.09
N VAL A 120 -5.45 -10.34 5.25
CA VAL A 120 -6.76 -9.72 4.99
C VAL A 120 -7.74 -10.02 6.12
N PRO A 121 -8.84 -9.25 6.27
CA PRO A 121 -9.85 -9.55 7.28
C PRO A 121 -10.35 -10.99 7.16
N ASP A 122 -10.51 -11.67 8.29
CA ASP A 122 -10.83 -13.09 8.35
C ASP A 122 -12.11 -13.44 7.59
N ASP A 123 -13.14 -12.63 7.75
CA ASP A 123 -14.43 -12.77 7.05
C ASP A 123 -14.37 -12.46 5.54
N SER A 124 -13.28 -11.90 5.07
CA SER A 124 -13.07 -11.59 3.64
C SER A 124 -12.10 -12.53 2.93
N LEU A 125 -11.54 -13.49 3.65
CA LEU A 125 -10.44 -14.35 3.16
C LEU A 125 -10.76 -15.01 1.81
N GLU A 126 -11.93 -15.63 1.69
CA GLU A 126 -12.32 -16.34 0.46
C GLU A 126 -12.60 -15.38 -0.70
N LEU A 127 -13.09 -14.16 -0.39
CA LEU A 127 -13.30 -13.12 -1.39
C LEU A 127 -11.95 -12.67 -2.01
N TYR A 128 -10.93 -12.51 -1.16
CA TYR A 128 -9.59 -12.15 -1.63
C TYR A 128 -8.90 -13.27 -2.40
N ARG A 129 -9.08 -14.52 -1.98
CA ARG A 129 -8.54 -15.69 -2.68
C ARG A 129 -9.17 -15.90 -4.06
N ALA A 130 -10.44 -15.55 -4.21
CA ALA A 130 -11.15 -15.61 -5.49
C ALA A 130 -10.81 -14.43 -6.42
N ASP A 131 -10.22 -13.36 -5.90
CA ASP A 131 -9.87 -12.18 -6.69
C ASP A 131 -8.59 -12.41 -7.50
N ASN A 132 -8.73 -12.45 -8.82
CA ASN A 132 -7.62 -12.70 -9.74
C ASN A 132 -6.53 -11.60 -9.70
N ASN A 133 -6.89 -10.36 -9.37
CA ASN A 133 -5.90 -9.29 -9.29
C ASN A 133 -5.08 -9.41 -8.02
N MET A 134 -5.72 -9.72 -6.88
CA MET A 134 -5.02 -9.93 -5.62
C MET A 134 -4.05 -11.10 -5.72
N THR A 135 -4.50 -12.24 -6.20
CA THR A 135 -3.67 -13.45 -6.34
C THR A 135 -2.57 -13.29 -7.38
N ARG A 136 -2.83 -12.55 -8.45
CA ARG A 136 -1.88 -12.35 -9.54
C ARG A 136 -0.83 -11.27 -9.26
N PHE A 137 -1.23 -10.16 -8.67
CA PHE A 137 -0.38 -8.96 -8.54
C PHE A 137 0.22 -8.78 -7.14
N ILE A 138 -0.50 -9.20 -6.11
CA ILE A 138 -0.04 -9.02 -4.72
C ILE A 138 0.61 -10.29 -4.20
N SER A 139 -0.17 -11.34 -3.97
CA SER A 139 0.34 -12.59 -3.43
C SER A 139 -0.61 -13.75 -3.70
N ALA A 140 -0.05 -14.91 -4.03
CA ALA A 140 -0.78 -16.17 -4.00
C ALA A 140 -0.92 -16.74 -2.57
N ASN A 141 -0.18 -16.23 -1.59
CA ASN A 141 -0.25 -16.64 -0.19
C ASN A 141 -1.10 -15.64 0.61
N ILE A 142 -2.41 -15.87 0.64
CA ILE A 142 -3.38 -15.00 1.33
C ILE A 142 -3.81 -15.68 2.62
N ARG A 143 -3.67 -14.96 3.75
CA ARG A 143 -3.94 -15.43 5.10
C ARG A 143 -4.89 -14.52 5.87
N PRO A 144 -5.62 -15.05 6.86
CA PRO A 144 -6.45 -14.22 7.71
C PRO A 144 -5.60 -13.30 8.59
N LEU A 145 -6.12 -12.11 8.88
CA LEU A 145 -5.42 -11.09 9.67
C LEU A 145 -5.16 -11.56 11.10
N SER A 146 -6.01 -12.45 11.65
CA SER A 146 -5.82 -13.07 12.98
C SER A 146 -4.52 -13.86 13.09
N GLU A 147 -3.93 -14.32 11.99
CA GLU A 147 -2.64 -15.02 11.97
C GLU A 147 -1.43 -14.08 11.87
N TYR A 148 -1.66 -12.77 11.72
CA TYR A 148 -0.55 -11.81 11.67
C TYR A 148 -0.04 -11.49 13.07
N HIS A 149 1.22 -11.81 13.30
CA HIS A 149 1.96 -11.47 14.52
C HIS A 149 3.12 -10.53 14.16
N SER A 150 3.07 -9.31 14.67
CA SER A 150 4.11 -8.28 14.48
C SER A 150 5.35 -8.53 15.35
#